data_e7a3635105f205a0d768474512b05248
#
_entry.id   e7a3635105f205a0d768474512b05248
#
_cell.length_a   1.000
_cell.length_b   1.000
_cell.length_c   1.000
_cell.angle_alpha   90.00
_cell.angle_beta   90.00
_cell.angle_gamma   90.00
#
_symmetry.space_group_name_H-M   'P 1'
#
loop_
_entity.id
_entity.type
_entity.pdbx_description
1 polymer ?
#
loop_
_entity_poly.entity_id
_entity_poly.type
_entity_poly.pdbx_seq_one_letter_code
_entity_poly.pdbx_strand_id
1 'polypeptide(L)'
;MLLTVVDYGVGNLRSIVKSIEKANSENNLNYSIKVSSNINDIKKADKLVLPGQGSFKACLEGIKNIKGLNEELNESVINNKKPIYGICAGMQLFGTTGYEEEETSGLNWIEGDVVKIKPGDTNLKIPHMGWNELNIKNSSKVFMNIDNKSHAYFIH
;
A
#
# COMPACT_ATOMS: atom_id res chain seq x y z
N MET A 1 5.84 -19.55 -4.49
CA MET A 1 6.20 -18.23 -3.92
C MET A 1 5.13 -17.83 -2.90
N LEU A 2 5.54 -17.26 -1.78
CA LEU A 2 4.64 -16.81 -0.70
C LEU A 2 4.41 -15.28 -0.81
N LEU A 3 3.15 -14.88 -0.94
CA LEU A 3 2.73 -13.49 -0.84
C LEU A 3 2.02 -13.30 0.51
N THR A 4 2.53 -12.40 1.35
CA THR A 4 1.93 -12.12 2.64
C THR A 4 1.27 -10.75 2.64
N VAL A 5 -0.02 -10.73 2.96
CA VAL A 5 -0.77 -9.52 3.28
C VAL A 5 -0.56 -9.25 4.77
N VAL A 6 0.04 -8.12 5.08
CA VAL A 6 0.37 -7.74 6.46
C VAL A 6 -0.90 -7.33 7.19
N ASP A 7 -1.22 -8.06 8.28
CA ASP A 7 -2.33 -7.74 9.16
C ASP A 7 -1.80 -6.99 10.38
N TYR A 8 -2.08 -5.70 10.42
CA TYR A 8 -1.74 -4.84 11.56
C TYR A 8 -2.95 -4.11 12.14
N GLY A 9 -4.13 -4.74 11.96
CA GLY A 9 -5.40 -4.28 12.53
C GLY A 9 -6.16 -3.28 11.69
N VAL A 10 -5.68 -2.94 10.48
CA VAL A 10 -6.35 -1.98 9.59
C VAL A 10 -6.45 -2.50 8.16
N GLY A 11 -7.44 -2.00 7.42
CA GLY A 11 -7.65 -2.35 6.01
C GLY A 11 -8.71 -3.43 5.78
N ASN A 12 -9.27 -3.45 4.57
CA ASN A 12 -10.23 -4.47 4.15
C ASN A 12 -9.48 -5.71 3.63
N LEU A 13 -8.90 -6.48 4.54
CA LEU A 13 -8.06 -7.64 4.24
C LEU A 13 -8.77 -8.65 3.33
N ARG A 14 -10.06 -8.91 3.58
CA ARG A 14 -10.83 -9.90 2.79
C ARG A 14 -10.95 -9.50 1.32
N SER A 15 -11.25 -8.23 1.05
CA SER A 15 -11.35 -7.73 -0.32
C SER A 15 -10.01 -7.76 -1.04
N ILE A 16 -8.95 -7.40 -0.33
CA ILE A 16 -7.58 -7.43 -0.85
C ILE A 16 -7.18 -8.87 -1.22
N VAL A 17 -7.37 -9.81 -0.30
CA VAL A 17 -7.05 -11.23 -0.55
C VAL A 17 -7.82 -11.75 -1.76
N LYS A 18 -9.14 -11.52 -1.83
CA LYS A 18 -9.94 -11.96 -2.97
C LYS A 18 -9.48 -11.37 -4.31
N SER A 19 -9.09 -10.09 -4.31
CA SER A 19 -8.54 -9.45 -5.51
C SER A 19 -7.23 -10.09 -5.95
N ILE A 20 -6.34 -10.37 -5.00
CA ILE A 20 -5.06 -11.03 -5.27
C ILE A 20 -5.27 -12.48 -5.72
N GLU A 21 -6.18 -13.24 -5.07
CA GLU A 21 -6.54 -14.60 -5.45
C GLU A 21 -7.06 -14.66 -6.88
N LYS A 22 -7.93 -13.70 -7.25
CA LYS A 22 -8.44 -13.59 -8.61
C LYS A 22 -7.33 -13.33 -9.61
N ALA A 23 -6.47 -12.35 -9.36
CA ALA A 23 -5.33 -12.04 -10.21
C ALA A 23 -4.35 -13.23 -10.33
N ASN A 24 -4.10 -13.93 -9.22
CA ASN A 24 -3.26 -15.12 -9.16
C ASN A 24 -3.81 -16.24 -10.05
N SER A 25 -5.11 -16.50 -9.97
CA SER A 25 -5.82 -17.51 -10.74
C SER A 25 -5.88 -17.16 -12.23
N GLU A 26 -6.27 -15.93 -12.58
CA GLU A 26 -6.41 -15.48 -13.96
C GLU A 26 -5.07 -15.46 -14.73
N ASN A 27 -3.96 -15.29 -14.03
CA ASN A 27 -2.62 -15.25 -14.61
C ASN A 27 -1.78 -16.49 -14.34
N ASN A 28 -2.34 -17.56 -13.76
CA ASN A 28 -1.68 -18.84 -13.44
C ASN A 28 -0.36 -18.65 -12.66
N LEU A 29 -0.33 -17.74 -11.68
CA LEU A 29 0.92 -17.35 -11.01
C LEU A 29 1.37 -18.30 -9.90
N ASN A 30 0.51 -19.17 -9.39
CA ASN A 30 0.81 -20.15 -8.35
C ASN A 30 1.40 -19.56 -7.04
N TYR A 31 0.96 -18.37 -6.64
CA TYR A 31 1.32 -17.81 -5.34
C TYR A 31 0.49 -18.45 -4.22
N SER A 32 1.14 -18.82 -3.12
CA SER A 32 0.47 -19.05 -1.84
C SER A 32 0.22 -17.70 -1.19
N ILE A 33 -1.04 -17.40 -0.87
CA ILE A 33 -1.45 -16.10 -0.28
C ILE A 33 -1.74 -16.32 1.21
N LYS A 34 -1.13 -15.52 2.07
CA LYS A 34 -1.30 -15.59 3.51
C LYS A 34 -1.62 -14.21 4.08
N VAL A 35 -2.55 -14.14 5.01
CA VAL A 35 -2.76 -12.95 5.85
C VAL A 35 -2.09 -13.23 7.19
N SER A 36 -1.23 -12.35 7.67
CA SER A 36 -0.53 -12.59 8.93
C SER A 36 -0.02 -11.30 9.58
N SER A 37 -0.07 -11.29 10.91
CA SER A 37 0.63 -10.35 11.79
C SER A 37 1.93 -10.94 12.38
N ASN A 38 2.22 -12.20 12.06
CA ASN A 38 3.37 -12.91 12.61
C ASN A 38 4.66 -12.51 11.88
N ILE A 39 5.65 -12.07 12.64
CA ILE A 39 6.95 -11.61 12.13
C ILE A 39 7.64 -12.68 11.28
N ASN A 40 7.58 -13.95 11.70
CA ASN A 40 8.20 -15.05 10.94
C ASN A 40 7.54 -15.28 9.58
N ASP A 41 6.24 -15.01 9.45
CA ASP A 41 5.55 -15.12 8.16
C ASP A 41 5.96 -13.98 7.22
N ILE A 42 6.11 -12.77 7.76
CA ILE A 42 6.59 -11.60 7.00
C ILE A 42 8.03 -11.85 6.55
N LYS A 43 8.87 -12.33 7.46
CA LYS A 43 10.26 -12.68 7.16
C LYS A 43 10.39 -13.75 6.08
N LYS A 44 9.50 -14.74 6.04
CA LYS A 44 9.49 -15.82 5.03
C LYS A 44 8.83 -15.46 3.72
N ALA A 45 8.09 -14.37 3.67
CA ALA A 45 7.39 -13.94 2.45
C ALA A 45 8.38 -13.62 1.32
N ASP A 46 8.00 -13.99 0.10
CA ASP A 46 8.71 -13.55 -1.12
C ASP A 46 8.26 -12.16 -1.55
N LYS A 47 6.99 -11.82 -1.27
CA LYS A 47 6.38 -10.51 -1.57
C LYS A 47 5.44 -10.10 -0.44
N LEU A 48 5.31 -8.80 -0.24
CA LEU A 48 4.47 -8.21 0.79
C LEU A 48 3.37 -7.33 0.19
N VAL A 49 2.23 -7.30 0.85
CA VAL A 49 1.19 -6.30 0.62
C VAL A 49 0.93 -5.59 1.93
N LEU A 50 1.03 -4.27 1.93
CA LEU A 50 0.72 -3.42 3.07
C LEU A 50 -0.61 -2.70 2.79
N PRO A 51 -1.72 -3.18 3.36
CA PRO A 51 -3.00 -2.48 3.29
C PRO A 51 -2.95 -1.19 4.12
N GLY A 52 -3.92 -0.31 3.91
CA GLY A 52 -4.13 0.85 4.77
C GLY A 52 -5.56 1.34 4.65
N GLN A 53 -6.13 1.71 5.79
CA GLN A 53 -7.46 2.32 5.88
C GLN A 53 -7.52 3.19 7.12
N GLY A 54 -8.10 4.38 6.98
CA GLY A 54 -8.11 5.38 8.05
C GLY A 54 -6.98 6.38 7.89
N SER A 55 -6.64 7.09 8.96
CA SER A 55 -5.62 8.14 8.90
C SER A 55 -4.20 7.58 8.83
N PHE A 56 -3.29 8.40 8.32
CA PHE A 56 -1.86 8.10 8.25
C PHE A 56 -1.30 7.67 9.61
N LYS A 57 -1.63 8.45 10.65
CA LYS A 57 -1.20 8.19 12.03
C LYS A 57 -1.74 6.85 12.54
N ALA A 58 -3.05 6.59 12.37
CA ALA A 58 -3.66 5.35 12.84
C ALA A 58 -3.03 4.10 12.17
N CYS A 59 -2.74 4.17 10.88
CA CYS A 59 -2.05 3.10 10.17
C CYS A 59 -0.64 2.87 10.71
N LEU A 60 0.11 3.92 10.97
CA LEU A 60 1.46 3.81 11.53
C LEU A 60 1.45 3.24 12.95
N GLU A 61 0.52 3.69 13.78
CA GLU A 61 0.34 3.17 15.14
C GLU A 61 -0.01 1.68 15.12
N GLY A 62 -0.86 1.24 14.20
CA GLY A 62 -1.16 -0.18 14.01
C GLY A 62 0.09 -1.02 13.77
N ILE A 63 1.03 -0.54 12.94
CA ILE A 63 2.32 -1.19 12.71
C ILE A 63 3.16 -1.20 13.99
N LYS A 64 3.28 -0.05 14.67
CA LYS A 64 4.10 0.11 15.89
C LYS A 64 3.58 -0.70 17.07
N ASN A 65 2.28 -0.94 17.16
CA ASN A 65 1.65 -1.72 18.23
C ASN A 65 2.00 -3.22 18.16
N ILE A 66 2.45 -3.70 17.03
CA ILE A 66 2.92 -5.08 16.90
C ILE A 66 4.43 -5.09 17.10
N LYS A 67 4.87 -5.64 18.23
CA LYS A 67 6.28 -5.68 18.59
C LYS A 67 7.12 -6.35 17.51
N GLY A 68 8.11 -5.62 16.99
CA GLY A 68 9.05 -6.11 15.97
C GLY A 68 8.54 -6.03 14.52
N LEU A 69 7.29 -5.59 14.30
CA LEU A 69 6.75 -5.52 12.93
C LEU A 69 7.43 -4.42 12.10
N ASN A 70 7.61 -3.25 12.69
CA ASN A 70 8.26 -2.14 11.99
C ASN A 70 9.70 -2.48 11.59
N GLU A 71 10.45 -3.09 12.50
CA GLU A 71 11.81 -3.53 12.28
C GLU A 71 11.89 -4.60 11.18
N GLU A 72 11.00 -5.61 11.22
CA GLU A 72 10.99 -6.66 10.20
C GLU A 72 10.55 -6.13 8.83
N LEU A 73 9.61 -5.20 8.77
CA LEU A 73 9.23 -4.56 7.51
C LEU A 73 10.41 -3.79 6.90
N ASN A 74 11.14 -3.03 7.72
CA ASN A 74 12.35 -2.33 7.27
C ASN A 74 13.42 -3.32 6.80
N GLU A 75 13.69 -4.38 7.57
CA GLU A 75 14.65 -5.41 7.19
C GLU A 75 14.25 -6.09 5.88
N SER A 76 12.98 -6.48 5.76
CA SER A 76 12.46 -7.15 4.56
C SER A 76 12.51 -6.27 3.31
N VAL A 77 12.07 -5.01 3.42
CA VAL A 77 11.90 -4.12 2.26
C VAL A 77 13.20 -3.40 1.89
N ILE A 78 13.88 -2.82 2.86
CA ILE A 78 15.05 -1.98 2.58
C ILE A 78 16.31 -2.82 2.43
N ASN A 79 16.59 -3.72 3.38
CA ASN A 79 17.81 -4.51 3.37
C ASN A 79 17.71 -5.70 2.40
N ASN A 80 16.63 -6.47 2.50
CA ASN A 80 16.42 -7.67 1.69
C ASN A 80 15.77 -7.41 0.32
N LYS A 81 15.39 -6.15 0.01
CA LYS A 81 14.82 -5.73 -1.27
C LYS A 81 13.56 -6.50 -1.68
N LYS A 82 12.76 -6.96 -0.71
CA LYS A 82 11.51 -7.66 -1.03
C LYS A 82 10.54 -6.70 -1.70
N PRO A 83 9.89 -7.12 -2.79
CA PRO A 83 8.82 -6.34 -3.38
C PRO A 83 7.67 -6.17 -2.40
N ILE A 84 7.22 -4.92 -2.25
CA ILE A 84 6.06 -4.58 -1.43
C ILE A 84 5.07 -3.75 -2.25
N TYR A 85 3.79 -4.01 -2.06
CA TYR A 85 2.70 -3.25 -2.66
C TYR A 85 1.88 -2.58 -1.57
N GLY A 86 1.92 -1.25 -1.52
CA GLY A 86 1.12 -0.45 -0.61
C GLY A 86 -0.25 -0.10 -1.22
N ILE A 87 -1.30 -0.24 -0.43
CA ILE A 87 -2.67 0.07 -0.86
C ILE A 87 -3.21 1.23 -0.03
N CYS A 88 -3.64 2.30 -0.70
CA CYS A 88 -4.22 3.50 -0.09
C CYS A 88 -3.29 4.08 0.99
N ALA A 89 -3.74 4.24 2.24
CA ALA A 89 -2.91 4.72 3.34
C ALA A 89 -1.64 3.86 3.55
N GLY A 90 -1.70 2.55 3.26
CA GLY A 90 -0.52 1.69 3.31
C GLY A 90 0.59 2.09 2.33
N MET A 91 0.24 2.62 1.15
CA MET A 91 1.21 3.21 0.23
C MET A 91 1.74 4.56 0.77
N GLN A 92 0.87 5.37 1.34
CA GLN A 92 1.25 6.67 1.89
C GLN A 92 2.30 6.54 3.00
N LEU A 93 2.22 5.49 3.82
CA LEU A 93 3.20 5.23 4.88
C LEU A 93 4.64 5.08 4.37
N PHE A 94 4.86 4.81 3.08
CA PHE A 94 6.21 4.71 2.51
C PHE A 94 6.95 6.06 2.52
N GLY A 95 6.21 7.18 2.55
CA GLY A 95 6.76 8.52 2.59
C GLY A 95 7.54 8.85 3.86
N THR A 96 8.22 9.99 3.84
CA THR A 96 8.99 10.51 4.98
C THR A 96 8.07 11.00 6.08
N THR A 97 7.08 11.85 5.72
CA THR A 97 6.20 12.51 6.69
C THR A 97 4.77 12.60 6.15
N GLY A 98 3.79 12.39 7.01
CA GLY A 98 2.38 12.66 6.74
C GLY A 98 1.88 13.88 7.53
N TYR A 99 1.09 14.74 6.87
CA TYR A 99 0.51 15.97 7.44
C TYR A 99 -1.02 15.94 7.39
N GLU A 100 -1.64 14.84 7.80
CA GLU A 100 -3.10 14.70 7.76
C GLU A 100 -3.77 15.36 8.97
N GLU A 101 -3.47 14.90 10.17
CA GLU A 101 -3.98 15.45 11.45
C GLU A 101 -2.90 16.23 12.17
N GLU A 102 -1.72 15.67 12.21
CA GLU A 102 -0.51 16.25 12.79
C GLU A 102 0.71 15.77 12.00
N GLU A 103 1.85 16.38 12.20
CA GLU A 103 3.10 15.92 11.61
C GLU A 103 3.47 14.55 12.17
N THR A 104 3.48 13.55 11.32
CA THR A 104 3.73 12.16 11.69
C THR A 104 4.81 11.56 10.78
N SER A 105 5.92 11.11 11.36
CA SER A 105 6.98 10.46 10.59
C SER A 105 6.51 9.11 10.02
N GLY A 106 6.64 8.91 8.71
CA GLY A 106 6.32 7.67 8.02
C GLY A 106 7.41 6.60 8.15
N LEU A 107 7.38 5.63 7.24
CA LEU A 107 8.39 4.56 7.16
C LEU A 107 9.70 5.03 6.48
N ASN A 108 9.65 6.17 5.80
CA ASN A 108 10.78 6.79 5.10
C ASN A 108 11.50 5.86 4.11
N TRP A 109 10.72 5.06 3.37
CA TRP A 109 11.23 4.20 2.30
C TRP A 109 11.33 4.93 0.95
N ILE A 110 10.51 5.96 0.78
CA ILE A 110 10.48 6.84 -0.38
C ILE A 110 10.53 8.27 0.14
N GLU A 111 11.53 9.03 -0.29
CA GLU A 111 11.64 10.44 0.06
C GLU A 111 10.44 11.23 -0.49
N GLY A 112 9.76 11.93 0.39
CA GLY A 112 8.60 12.76 0.06
C GLY A 112 7.56 12.78 1.18
N ASP A 113 6.70 13.80 1.11
CA ASP A 113 5.68 14.07 2.11
C ASP A 113 4.28 13.77 1.60
N VAL A 114 3.43 13.28 2.49
CA VAL A 114 2.00 13.09 2.25
C VAL A 114 1.27 14.33 2.78
N VAL A 115 0.79 15.14 1.86
CA VAL A 115 0.17 16.43 2.16
C VAL A 115 -1.26 16.50 1.63
N LYS A 116 -2.06 17.40 2.22
CA LYS A 116 -3.42 17.64 1.74
C LYS A 116 -3.41 18.13 0.28
N ILE A 117 -4.25 17.55 -0.56
CA ILE A 117 -4.45 17.99 -1.93
C ILE A 117 -4.93 19.45 -1.93
N LYS A 118 -4.28 20.27 -2.75
CA LYS A 118 -4.67 21.66 -2.99
C LYS A 118 -5.21 21.74 -4.42
N PRO A 119 -6.53 21.67 -4.64
CA PRO A 119 -7.09 21.79 -5.99
C PRO A 119 -6.86 23.21 -6.50
N GLY A 120 -6.54 23.32 -7.80
CA GLY A 120 -6.40 24.61 -8.45
C GLY A 120 -7.73 25.36 -8.60
N ASP A 121 -8.85 24.63 -8.56
CA ASP A 121 -10.22 25.19 -8.56
C ASP A 121 -10.86 24.91 -7.20
N THR A 122 -11.34 25.97 -6.54
CA THR A 122 -12.00 25.90 -5.22
C THR A 122 -13.35 25.18 -5.23
N ASN A 123 -13.95 24.93 -6.41
CA ASN A 123 -15.19 24.18 -6.55
C ASN A 123 -14.97 22.66 -6.50
N LEU A 124 -13.72 22.18 -6.62
CA LEU A 124 -13.42 20.77 -6.54
C LEU A 124 -13.49 20.29 -5.09
N LYS A 125 -14.20 19.19 -4.89
CA LYS A 125 -14.39 18.60 -3.56
C LYS A 125 -13.18 17.74 -3.17
N ILE A 126 -12.84 17.77 -1.87
CA ILE A 126 -11.90 16.85 -1.23
C ILE A 126 -12.69 16.06 -0.19
N PRO A 127 -12.49 14.73 -0.13
CA PRO A 127 -11.58 13.90 -0.95
C PRO A 127 -11.97 13.81 -2.42
N HIS A 128 -10.98 13.64 -3.31
CA HIS A 128 -11.22 13.25 -4.69
C HIS A 128 -11.76 11.81 -4.69
N MET A 129 -13.03 11.66 -5.07
CA MET A 129 -13.70 10.36 -5.13
C MET A 129 -14.37 10.19 -6.48
N GLY A 130 -14.04 9.12 -7.18
CA GLY A 130 -14.69 8.80 -8.45
C GLY A 130 -13.80 8.08 -9.44
N TRP A 131 -14.42 7.75 -10.59
CA TRP A 131 -13.73 7.20 -11.75
C TRP A 131 -12.96 8.29 -12.47
N ASN A 132 -11.69 8.04 -12.76
CA ASN A 132 -10.86 8.94 -13.55
C ASN A 132 -9.88 8.15 -14.41
N GLU A 133 -9.36 8.79 -15.46
CA GLU A 133 -8.39 8.19 -16.37
C GLU A 133 -7.00 8.10 -15.72
N LEU A 134 -6.32 6.99 -16.00
CA LEU A 134 -4.91 6.84 -15.66
C LEU A 134 -4.05 7.58 -16.69
N ASN A 135 -3.17 8.45 -16.22
CA ASN A 135 -2.16 9.08 -17.06
C ASN A 135 -0.80 8.45 -16.74
N ILE A 136 -0.46 7.39 -17.48
CA ILE A 136 0.76 6.63 -17.29
C ILE A 136 1.93 7.41 -17.91
N LYS A 137 2.78 7.97 -17.06
CA LYS A 137 3.90 8.82 -17.47
C LYS A 137 5.13 8.03 -17.91
N ASN A 138 5.37 6.89 -17.28
CA ASN A 138 6.56 6.08 -17.52
C ASN A 138 6.15 4.64 -17.80
N SER A 139 6.82 4.00 -18.75
CA SER A 139 6.69 2.57 -18.96
C SER A 139 7.25 1.81 -17.75
N SER A 140 6.43 0.99 -17.11
CA SER A 140 6.86 0.13 -16.01
C SER A 140 6.19 -1.23 -16.15
N LYS A 141 6.88 -2.28 -15.70
CA LYS A 141 6.30 -3.62 -15.63
C LYS A 141 5.04 -3.69 -14.76
N VAL A 142 4.89 -2.75 -13.82
CA VAL A 142 3.69 -2.63 -12.97
C VAL A 142 2.45 -2.28 -13.78
N PHE A 143 2.61 -1.57 -14.90
CA PHE A 143 1.50 -1.18 -15.79
C PHE A 143 1.39 -2.05 -17.04
N MET A 144 2.08 -3.18 -17.07
CA MET A 144 1.96 -4.12 -18.18
C MET A 144 0.51 -4.59 -18.32
N ASN A 145 -0.03 -4.49 -19.55
CA ASN A 145 -1.44 -4.76 -19.87
C ASN A 145 -2.46 -3.77 -19.27
N ILE A 146 -2.00 -2.59 -18.85
CA ILE A 146 -2.88 -1.47 -18.49
C ILE A 146 -2.66 -0.37 -19.51
N ASP A 147 -3.68 -0.07 -20.29
CA ASP A 147 -3.61 0.97 -21.31
C ASP A 147 -3.62 2.36 -20.67
N ASN A 148 -2.89 3.30 -21.26
CA ASN A 148 -3.02 4.71 -20.91
C ASN A 148 -4.47 5.15 -21.15
N LYS A 149 -5.02 5.95 -20.25
CA LYS A 149 -6.43 6.34 -20.16
C LYS A 149 -7.41 5.23 -19.71
N SER A 150 -6.93 4.06 -19.30
CA SER A 150 -7.77 3.15 -18.53
C SER A 150 -8.35 3.86 -17.32
N HIS A 151 -9.59 3.53 -16.96
CA HIS A 151 -10.26 4.14 -15.82
C HIS A 151 -9.97 3.36 -14.54
N ALA A 152 -9.69 4.09 -13.47
CA ALA A 152 -9.59 3.56 -12.11
C ALA A 152 -10.47 4.38 -11.15
N TYR A 153 -10.92 3.76 -10.07
CA TYR A 153 -11.65 4.47 -9.03
C TYR A 153 -10.67 5.01 -7.99
N PHE A 154 -10.68 6.30 -7.79
CA PHE A 154 -9.81 7.01 -6.86
C PHE A 154 -10.57 7.38 -5.60
N ILE A 155 -9.87 7.33 -4.46
CA ILE A 155 -10.28 7.89 -3.16
C ILE A 155 -9.03 8.45 -2.51
N HIS A 156 -8.90 9.75 -2.50
CA HIS A 156 -7.79 10.41 -1.82
C HIS A 156 -7.97 11.91 -1.61
#